data_abff11fcab7f879c3991c491649a0533
#
_entry.id   abff11fcab7f879c3991c491649a0533
#
_cell.length_a   1.000
_cell.length_b   1.000
_cell.length_c   1.000
_cell.angle_alpha   90.00
_cell.angle_beta   90.00
_cell.angle_gamma   90.00
#
_symmetry.space_group_name_H-M   'P 1'
#
loop_
_entity.id
_entity.type
_entity.pdbx_description
1 polymer ?
#
loop_
_entity_poly.entity_id
_entity_poly.type
_entity_poly.pdbx_seq_one_letter_code
_entity_poly.pdbx_strand_id
1 'polypeptide(L)'
;LGDVYKRQVGQTVSTTLTNGIEMYYLGVLEINEYSAESVAELVNGYTARMYMKTEPLDKMPLAELIGKDPEAGKTYMIWAVPPFEAGSVCLPDDVIATVIKIAPTVELKISNITFEGATVSAIRKGCDVFYTGILDKSNYSPEGVIDDLAYGGGTKQYSDYNGPLEGKVLDFLPKVIPGTTYVLWAIPYKEEKGYRTEELVAVEIPVPALTYDGTATINISGVVTTVSSVSATITPGTDCYKFYYSYMKEQTLANYSTDKEVISYLIKNGDSSKEAKNFERASLEPGTKGFFIAVALNDKGQLGALVKVQADSKEISYNSSISVDVAIEAGTVSATLTLTPTGNPVKFRYVHMKLSDFKSYPYWGNEETVKQALIMNDNVTEIVAAELKNHQLVIEDIAFNSEYVLFMIAVDADGNPSSSVTKKEYTSAKPTYVRKE
;
A
#
# COMPACT_ATOMS: atom_id res chain seq x y z
N LEU A 1 13.22 0.86 26.14
CA LEU A 1 12.24 1.87 26.57
C LEU A 1 12.90 3.24 26.49
N GLY A 2 12.89 3.84 25.32
CA GLY A 2 13.40 5.18 25.09
C GLY A 2 12.23 6.09 24.76
N ASP A 3 11.72 6.80 25.76
CA ASP A 3 10.83 7.93 25.57
C ASP A 3 11.60 9.04 24.87
N VAL A 4 11.52 9.10 23.54
CA VAL A 4 11.96 10.29 22.82
C VAL A 4 10.76 11.18 22.58
N TYR A 5 10.21 11.72 23.64
CA TYR A 5 9.42 12.93 23.55
C TYR A 5 10.38 14.08 23.22
N LYS A 6 10.45 14.51 21.98
CA LYS A 6 10.83 15.90 21.72
C LYS A 6 9.67 16.77 22.22
N ARG A 7 9.67 17.07 23.54
CA ARG A 7 8.96 18.24 24.03
C ARG A 7 9.32 19.38 23.09
N GLN A 8 8.34 20.17 22.66
CA GLN A 8 8.63 21.54 22.25
C GLN A 8 9.29 22.20 23.44
N VAL A 9 10.62 22.14 23.47
CA VAL A 9 11.41 22.61 24.57
C VAL A 9 11.35 24.11 24.53
N GLY A 10 10.64 24.68 25.52
CA GLY A 10 11.07 25.95 26.06
C GLY A 10 10.53 27.16 25.35
N GLN A 11 9.20 27.36 25.38
CA GLN A 11 8.77 28.75 25.40
C GLN A 11 9.11 29.31 26.78
N THR A 12 10.08 30.17 26.83
CA THR A 12 10.54 30.82 28.03
C THR A 12 10.21 32.30 27.95
N VAL A 13 9.97 32.88 29.11
CA VAL A 13 9.73 34.30 29.27
C VAL A 13 10.95 34.91 29.95
N SER A 14 11.46 35.97 29.35
CA SER A 14 12.50 36.80 29.97
C SER A 14 11.93 38.21 30.11
N THR A 15 12.26 38.87 31.24
CA THR A 15 11.90 40.26 31.49
C THR A 15 13.14 41.12 31.53
N THR A 16 13.10 42.30 30.96
CA THR A 16 14.14 43.32 31.06
C THR A 16 13.60 44.44 31.90
N LEU A 17 14.22 44.68 33.03
CA LEU A 17 13.83 45.79 33.92
C LEU A 17 14.63 47.04 33.53
N THR A 18 13.93 48.17 33.47
CA THR A 18 14.51 49.49 33.17
C THR A 18 14.24 50.45 34.33
N ASN A 19 15.10 51.44 34.50
CA ASN A 19 14.90 52.56 35.44
C ASN A 19 14.70 52.19 36.92
N GLY A 20 15.43 51.15 37.44
CA GLY A 20 15.45 50.86 38.87
C GLY A 20 14.14 50.22 39.41
N ILE A 21 13.39 49.54 38.56
CA ILE A 21 12.22 48.75 38.99
C ILE A 21 12.68 47.59 39.87
N GLU A 22 12.23 47.58 41.12
CA GLU A 22 12.59 46.55 42.12
C GLU A 22 11.54 45.44 42.24
N MET A 23 10.31 45.68 41.78
CA MET A 23 9.21 44.72 41.79
C MET A 23 8.28 44.94 40.59
N TYR A 24 7.56 43.91 40.21
CA TYR A 24 6.54 43.97 39.15
C TYR A 24 5.55 42.82 39.27
N TYR A 25 4.37 43.02 38.75
CA TYR A 25 3.40 41.96 38.56
C TYR A 25 3.62 41.31 37.20
N LEU A 26 3.48 40.00 37.15
CA LEU A 26 3.59 39.23 35.90
C LEU A 26 2.57 38.11 35.92
N GLY A 27 1.93 37.89 34.79
CA GLY A 27 0.98 36.81 34.65
C GLY A 27 0.75 36.43 33.20
N VAL A 28 -0.05 35.41 33.03
CA VAL A 28 -0.46 34.87 31.70
C VAL A 28 -1.96 34.63 31.71
N LEU A 29 -2.62 35.05 30.66
CA LEU A 29 -4.04 34.73 30.39
C LEU A 29 -4.20 34.13 28.99
N GLU A 30 -5.21 33.32 28.79
CA GLU A 30 -5.61 32.99 27.42
C GLU A 30 -6.12 34.25 26.70
N ILE A 31 -5.88 34.33 25.39
CA ILE A 31 -6.19 35.57 24.64
C ILE A 31 -7.66 35.99 24.72
N ASN A 32 -8.57 35.04 24.86
CA ASN A 32 -10.00 35.29 25.02
C ASN A 32 -10.40 35.79 26.43
N GLU A 33 -9.52 35.63 27.41
CA GLU A 33 -9.70 36.09 28.79
C GLU A 33 -8.95 37.38 29.06
N TYR A 34 -8.09 37.82 28.12
CA TYR A 34 -7.25 38.99 28.27
C TYR A 34 -7.97 40.26 27.82
N SER A 35 -7.97 41.24 28.70
CA SER A 35 -8.06 42.66 28.36
C SER A 35 -7.18 43.44 29.37
N ALA A 36 -6.75 44.65 29.04
CA ALA A 36 -5.97 45.48 29.93
C ALA A 36 -6.77 45.81 31.22
N GLU A 37 -8.09 45.97 31.07
CA GLU A 37 -9.01 46.21 32.21
C GLU A 37 -9.06 44.98 33.12
N SER A 38 -9.18 43.76 32.59
CA SER A 38 -9.24 42.53 33.38
C SER A 38 -7.91 42.31 34.15
N VAL A 39 -6.77 42.63 33.54
CA VAL A 39 -5.47 42.58 34.22
C VAL A 39 -5.39 43.63 35.35
N ALA A 40 -5.83 44.87 35.09
CA ALA A 40 -5.84 45.93 36.13
C ALA A 40 -6.73 45.53 37.31
N GLU A 41 -7.91 44.92 37.06
CA GLU A 41 -8.79 44.36 38.10
C GLU A 41 -8.12 43.26 38.93
N LEU A 42 -7.40 42.32 38.28
CA LEU A 42 -6.65 41.27 38.98
C LEU A 42 -5.55 41.83 39.89
N VAL A 43 -4.85 42.84 39.40
CA VAL A 43 -3.78 43.51 40.20
C VAL A 43 -4.36 44.29 41.35
N ASN A 44 -5.40 45.09 41.12
CA ASN A 44 -6.08 45.87 42.14
C ASN A 44 -6.80 45.03 43.20
N GLY A 45 -7.31 43.85 42.79
CA GLY A 45 -7.97 42.88 43.66
C GLY A 45 -6.99 41.99 44.46
N TYR A 46 -5.68 42.20 44.34
CA TYR A 46 -4.64 41.40 44.97
C TYR A 46 -4.72 39.88 44.61
N THR A 47 -5.31 39.55 43.50
CA THR A 47 -5.44 38.16 43.01
C THR A 47 -4.34 37.83 42.01
N ALA A 48 -3.67 38.85 41.45
CA ALA A 48 -2.53 38.67 40.57
C ALA A 48 -1.30 38.19 41.34
N ARG A 49 -0.57 37.24 40.76
CA ARG A 49 0.68 36.74 41.33
C ARG A 49 1.75 37.82 41.23
N MET A 50 2.19 38.30 42.37
CA MET A 50 3.25 39.34 42.50
C MET A 50 4.61 38.65 42.52
N TYR A 51 5.49 39.05 41.64
CA TYR A 51 6.90 38.66 41.65
C TYR A 51 7.71 39.78 42.25
N MET A 52 8.15 39.58 43.51
CA MET A 52 9.12 40.45 44.16
C MET A 52 10.52 39.96 43.78
N LYS A 53 10.99 40.31 42.61
CA LYS A 53 12.36 40.01 42.20
C LYS A 53 13.08 41.29 41.87
N THR A 54 14.19 41.49 42.58
CA THR A 54 15.18 42.55 42.32
C THR A 54 15.97 42.26 41.02
N GLU A 55 15.81 41.08 40.42
CA GLU A 55 16.47 40.67 39.16
C GLU A 55 15.45 40.31 38.07
N PRO A 56 15.75 40.65 36.82
CA PRO A 56 14.90 40.24 35.70
C PRO A 56 14.83 38.73 35.60
N LEU A 57 13.66 38.20 35.18
CA LEU A 57 13.52 36.80 34.88
C LEU A 57 14.34 36.46 33.62
N ASP A 58 15.11 35.39 33.70
CA ASP A 58 15.81 34.85 32.54
C ASP A 58 15.31 33.44 32.25
N LYS A 59 14.73 33.30 31.05
CA LYS A 59 14.26 32.02 30.51
C LYS A 59 13.33 31.20 31.41
N MET A 60 12.41 31.87 32.13
CA MET A 60 11.41 31.18 32.92
C MET A 60 10.48 30.36 32.01
N PRO A 61 10.29 29.07 32.26
CA PRO A 61 9.35 28.28 31.48
C PRO A 61 7.91 28.82 31.52
N LEU A 62 7.24 28.93 30.38
CA LEU A 62 5.86 29.41 30.32
C LEU A 62 4.93 28.56 31.19
N ALA A 63 5.17 27.23 31.26
CA ALA A 63 4.44 26.30 32.12
C ALA A 63 4.47 26.71 33.61
N GLU A 64 5.57 27.27 34.08
CA GLU A 64 5.69 27.76 35.46
C GLU A 64 4.84 29.00 35.71
N LEU A 65 4.69 29.88 34.70
CA LEU A 65 3.83 31.06 34.80
C LEU A 65 2.33 30.67 34.72
N ILE A 66 1.98 29.73 33.91
CA ILE A 66 0.58 29.23 33.74
C ILE A 66 0.20 28.32 34.92
N GLY A 67 1.16 27.64 35.56
CA GLY A 67 0.95 26.63 36.60
C GLY A 67 0.58 25.26 36.04
N LYS A 68 0.58 25.10 34.72
CA LYS A 68 0.37 23.85 33.96
C LYS A 68 1.08 23.93 32.62
N ASP A 69 1.21 22.79 31.91
CA ASP A 69 1.76 22.81 30.57
C ASP A 69 0.86 23.63 29.62
N PRO A 70 1.43 24.49 28.76
CA PRO A 70 0.67 25.29 27.81
C PRO A 70 0.01 24.37 26.77
N GLU A 71 -1.24 24.64 26.45
CA GLU A 71 -2.02 23.81 25.51
C GLU A 71 -1.67 24.15 24.06
N ALA A 72 -1.34 23.13 23.28
CA ALA A 72 -1.04 23.28 21.86
C ALA A 72 -2.21 23.91 21.09
N GLY A 73 -1.89 24.80 20.15
CA GLY A 73 -2.89 25.54 19.34
C GLY A 73 -3.45 26.76 20.03
N LYS A 74 -3.26 26.94 21.33
CA LYS A 74 -3.76 28.11 22.06
C LYS A 74 -2.83 29.32 21.94
N THR A 75 -3.42 30.48 22.10
CA THR A 75 -2.74 31.76 22.15
C THR A 75 -2.89 32.33 23.55
N TYR A 76 -1.78 32.76 24.14
CA TYR A 76 -1.73 33.36 25.45
C TYR A 76 -1.20 34.78 25.36
N MET A 77 -1.65 35.63 26.29
CA MET A 77 -1.13 36.96 26.52
C MET A 77 -0.29 36.91 27.78
N ILE A 78 1.01 37.22 27.68
CA ILE A 78 1.88 37.46 28.81
C ILE A 78 1.81 38.93 29.10
N TRP A 79 1.45 39.29 30.34
CA TRP A 79 1.31 40.66 30.75
C TRP A 79 2.19 40.97 31.96
N ALA A 80 2.64 42.19 32.03
CA ALA A 80 3.38 42.72 33.15
C ALA A 80 2.87 44.13 33.55
N VAL A 81 2.90 44.41 34.83
CA VAL A 81 2.56 45.71 35.36
C VAL A 81 3.69 46.19 36.26
N PRO A 82 4.26 47.38 36.04
CA PRO A 82 5.28 47.96 36.93
C PRO A 82 4.66 48.32 38.30
N PRO A 83 5.48 48.52 39.32
CA PRO A 83 4.98 48.99 40.61
C PRO A 83 4.36 50.38 40.49
N PHE A 84 3.34 50.63 41.26
CA PHE A 84 2.68 51.94 41.37
C PHE A 84 2.74 52.44 42.80
N GLU A 85 2.56 53.77 43.02
CA GLU A 85 2.66 54.43 44.35
C GLU A 85 1.64 53.86 45.35
N ALA A 86 2.02 53.75 46.58
CA ALA A 86 1.13 53.26 47.63
C ALA A 86 -0.14 54.13 47.74
N GLY A 87 -1.28 53.47 47.57
CA GLY A 87 -2.59 54.13 47.53
C GLY A 87 -3.09 54.52 46.12
N SER A 88 -2.31 54.29 45.08
CA SER A 88 -2.72 54.39 43.69
C SER A 88 -3.34 53.05 43.23
N VAL A 89 -4.07 53.10 42.13
CA VAL A 89 -4.66 51.90 41.47
C VAL A 89 -3.96 51.66 40.15
N CYS A 90 -3.83 50.41 39.77
CA CYS A 90 -3.39 50.02 38.42
C CYS A 90 -4.45 50.42 37.38
N LEU A 91 -4.01 51.14 36.37
CA LEU A 91 -4.88 51.51 35.22
C LEU A 91 -4.60 50.59 34.04
N PRO A 92 -5.54 50.45 33.12
CA PRO A 92 -5.32 49.66 31.89
C PRO A 92 -4.10 50.10 31.07
N ASP A 93 -3.76 51.36 31.08
CA ASP A 93 -2.58 51.94 30.40
C ASP A 93 -1.24 51.52 31.03
N ASP A 94 -1.26 51.03 32.27
CA ASP A 94 -0.06 50.53 32.96
C ASP A 94 0.29 49.09 32.54
N VAL A 95 -0.61 48.40 31.82
CA VAL A 95 -0.44 47.01 31.44
C VAL A 95 0.41 46.89 30.17
N ILE A 96 1.53 46.23 30.27
CA ILE A 96 2.39 45.87 29.15
C ILE A 96 2.11 44.40 28.84
N ALA A 97 1.78 44.07 27.57
CA ALA A 97 1.47 42.70 27.19
C ALA A 97 2.11 42.30 25.86
N THR A 98 2.40 41.02 25.74
CA THR A 98 2.90 40.40 24.52
C THR A 98 2.18 39.08 24.26
N VAL A 99 1.96 38.79 23.00
CA VAL A 99 1.27 37.56 22.58
C VAL A 99 2.27 36.40 22.40
N ILE A 100 1.87 35.22 22.84
CA ILE A 100 2.58 33.97 22.56
C ILE A 100 1.62 32.94 22.00
N LYS A 101 1.96 32.39 20.85
CA LYS A 101 1.20 31.29 20.19
C LYS A 101 1.88 29.95 20.46
N ILE A 102 1.14 29.01 20.99
CA ILE A 102 1.59 27.63 21.12
C ILE A 102 1.27 26.90 19.80
N ALA A 103 2.31 26.42 19.15
CA ALA A 103 2.09 25.70 17.88
C ALA A 103 1.24 24.44 18.10
N PRO A 104 0.33 24.13 17.16
CA PRO A 104 -0.37 22.85 17.18
C PRO A 104 0.62 21.70 16.99
N THR A 105 0.28 20.53 17.51
CA THR A 105 1.12 19.32 17.38
C THR A 105 0.24 18.07 17.31
N VAL A 106 0.87 16.92 17.05
CA VAL A 106 0.24 15.61 17.09
C VAL A 106 1.01 14.71 18.05
N GLU A 107 0.31 14.09 18.98
CA GLU A 107 0.90 13.09 19.88
C GLU A 107 0.80 11.72 19.22
N LEU A 108 1.93 11.05 19.01
CA LEU A 108 2.02 9.71 18.44
C LEU A 108 2.24 8.67 19.53
N LYS A 109 1.51 7.55 19.48
CA LYS A 109 1.68 6.41 20.38
C LYS A 109 1.81 5.11 19.59
N ILE A 110 2.62 4.21 20.10
CA ILE A 110 2.82 2.87 19.58
C ILE A 110 2.57 1.88 20.71
N SER A 111 1.87 0.80 20.40
CA SER A 111 1.61 -0.31 21.32
C SER A 111 1.58 -1.64 20.55
N ASN A 112 1.58 -2.76 21.27
CA ASN A 112 1.43 -4.10 20.71
C ASN A 112 2.40 -4.39 19.55
N ILE A 113 3.68 -4.06 19.73
CA ILE A 113 4.71 -4.32 18.71
C ILE A 113 4.94 -5.83 18.61
N THR A 114 4.73 -6.37 17.41
CA THR A 114 4.94 -7.78 17.07
C THR A 114 5.68 -7.87 15.74
N PHE A 115 6.05 -9.08 15.31
CA PHE A 115 6.61 -9.29 13.97
C PHE A 115 5.62 -9.00 12.82
N GLU A 116 4.33 -8.87 13.10
CA GLU A 116 3.31 -8.45 12.13
C GLU A 116 3.10 -6.93 12.11
N GLY A 117 3.78 -6.17 12.97
CA GLY A 117 3.68 -4.73 13.07
C GLY A 117 3.33 -4.25 14.47
N ALA A 118 2.61 -3.15 14.54
CA ALA A 118 2.22 -2.51 15.79
C ALA A 118 0.82 -1.89 15.66
N THR A 119 0.20 -1.61 16.80
CA THR A 119 -0.93 -0.68 16.88
C THR A 119 -0.38 0.73 17.02
N VAL A 120 -0.86 1.64 16.19
CA VAL A 120 -0.44 3.04 16.17
C VAL A 120 -1.63 3.94 16.45
N SER A 121 -1.40 5.03 17.17
CA SER A 121 -2.41 6.08 17.34
C SER A 121 -1.79 7.45 17.20
N ALA A 122 -2.59 8.41 16.72
CA ALA A 122 -2.23 9.81 16.61
C ALA A 122 -3.35 10.66 17.21
N ILE A 123 -3.00 11.50 18.19
CA ILE A 123 -3.93 12.37 18.89
C ILE A 123 -3.55 13.82 18.57
N ARG A 124 -4.47 14.55 17.95
CA ARG A 124 -4.27 15.97 17.65
C ARG A 124 -4.23 16.81 18.91
N LYS A 125 -3.44 17.86 18.89
CA LYS A 125 -3.32 18.88 19.93
C LYS A 125 -3.35 20.25 19.27
N GLY A 126 -4.48 20.95 19.37
CA GLY A 126 -4.63 22.30 18.85
C GLY A 126 -4.69 22.43 17.32
N CYS A 127 -5.04 21.37 16.61
CA CYS A 127 -5.35 21.38 15.17
C CYS A 127 -6.59 20.56 14.90
N ASP A 128 -7.30 20.85 13.80
CA ASP A 128 -8.50 20.14 13.38
C ASP A 128 -8.17 18.99 12.42
N VAL A 129 -7.09 19.15 11.65
CA VAL A 129 -6.62 18.20 10.65
C VAL A 129 -5.12 18.01 10.77
N PHE A 130 -4.65 16.82 10.48
CA PHE A 130 -3.22 16.53 10.37
C PHE A 130 -2.94 15.53 9.24
N TYR A 131 -1.73 15.58 8.71
CA TYR A 131 -1.21 14.54 7.82
C TYR A 131 -0.43 13.50 8.62
N THR A 132 -0.52 12.24 8.21
CA THR A 132 0.27 11.17 8.80
C THR A 132 0.59 10.09 7.77
N GLY A 133 1.64 9.34 8.02
CA GLY A 133 2.04 8.20 7.21
C GLY A 133 3.07 7.33 7.92
N ILE A 134 3.37 6.19 7.31
CA ILE A 134 4.42 5.29 7.78
C ILE A 134 5.38 5.03 6.62
N LEU A 135 6.68 5.16 6.89
CA LEU A 135 7.75 4.86 5.95
C LEU A 135 8.74 3.85 6.56
N ASP A 136 9.41 3.08 5.71
CA ASP A 136 10.62 2.38 6.12
C ASP A 136 11.65 3.41 6.57
N LYS A 137 12.35 3.14 7.69
CA LYS A 137 13.35 4.07 8.25
C LYS A 137 14.45 4.43 7.25
N SER A 138 14.80 3.52 6.35
CA SER A 138 15.79 3.79 5.30
C SER A 138 15.33 4.81 4.26
N ASN A 139 14.03 4.99 4.12
CA ASN A 139 13.40 5.94 3.18
C ASN A 139 12.85 7.19 3.88
N TYR A 140 12.97 7.27 5.20
CA TYR A 140 12.47 8.39 5.98
C TYR A 140 13.55 9.47 6.15
N SER A 141 13.19 10.70 5.79
CA SER A 141 13.84 11.91 6.27
C SER A 141 12.78 12.98 6.54
N PRO A 142 12.96 13.83 7.55
CA PRO A 142 12.04 14.94 7.80
C PRO A 142 11.85 15.84 6.57
N GLU A 143 12.94 16.18 5.90
CA GLU A 143 12.95 17.00 4.69
C GLU A 143 12.16 16.33 3.56
N GLY A 144 12.39 15.03 3.32
CA GLY A 144 11.66 14.27 2.29
C GLY A 144 10.15 14.23 2.53
N VAL A 145 9.70 14.11 3.78
CA VAL A 145 8.27 14.18 4.11
C VAL A 145 7.71 15.58 3.83
N ILE A 146 8.44 16.64 4.19
CA ILE A 146 8.01 18.03 3.92
C ILE A 146 7.93 18.31 2.41
N ASP A 147 8.91 17.84 1.64
CA ASP A 147 8.94 17.98 0.19
C ASP A 147 7.75 17.23 -0.46
N ASP A 148 7.47 16.00 -0.04
CA ASP A 148 6.30 15.24 -0.50
C ASP A 148 4.99 15.97 -0.23
N LEU A 149 4.84 16.57 0.95
CA LEU A 149 3.66 17.37 1.29
C LEU A 149 3.52 18.62 0.42
N ALA A 150 4.64 19.30 0.13
CA ALA A 150 4.66 20.49 -0.71
C ALA A 150 4.25 20.19 -2.16
N TYR A 151 4.66 19.05 -2.70
CA TYR A 151 4.39 18.64 -4.09
C TYR A 151 3.15 17.78 -4.28
N GLY A 152 2.40 17.48 -3.22
CA GLY A 152 1.17 16.69 -3.30
C GLY A 152 1.39 15.17 -3.35
N GLY A 153 2.55 14.70 -2.88
CA GLY A 153 2.86 13.28 -2.73
C GLY A 153 1.89 12.53 -1.83
N GLY A 154 1.82 11.21 -1.99
CA GLY A 154 0.78 10.29 -1.50
C GLY A 154 0.58 10.14 0.01
N THR A 155 0.64 11.22 0.76
CA THR A 155 0.38 11.24 2.20
C THR A 155 -1.11 11.13 2.51
N LYS A 156 -1.46 10.30 3.50
CA LYS A 156 -2.84 10.24 3.99
C LYS A 156 -3.15 11.47 4.84
N GLN A 157 -4.25 12.14 4.49
CA GLN A 157 -4.83 13.21 5.29
C GLN A 157 -5.88 12.63 6.22
N TYR A 158 -5.84 12.98 7.49
CA TYR A 158 -6.85 12.63 8.48
C TYR A 158 -7.49 13.88 9.04
N SER A 159 -8.84 13.94 8.96
CA SER A 159 -9.64 14.90 9.70
C SER A 159 -10.25 14.19 10.90
N ASP A 160 -10.05 14.75 12.09
CA ASP A 160 -10.58 14.17 13.31
C ASP A 160 -11.93 14.79 13.66
N TYR A 161 -13.00 14.28 13.03
CA TYR A 161 -14.35 14.59 13.45
C TYR A 161 -14.89 13.67 14.55
N ASN A 162 -14.23 12.50 14.78
CA ASN A 162 -14.77 11.44 15.63
C ASN A 162 -13.76 10.89 16.67
N GLY A 163 -12.68 11.58 16.96
CA GLY A 163 -11.68 11.14 17.94
C GLY A 163 -10.28 10.88 17.35
N PRO A 164 -9.36 10.34 18.14
CA PRO A 164 -7.99 10.07 17.70
C PRO A 164 -7.95 8.99 16.61
N LEU A 165 -6.96 9.09 15.73
CA LEU A 165 -6.65 8.01 14.79
C LEU A 165 -6.09 6.82 15.58
N GLU A 166 -6.71 5.64 15.39
CA GLU A 166 -6.17 4.36 15.83
C GLU A 166 -6.15 3.39 14.65
N GLY A 167 -5.07 2.62 14.52
CA GLY A 167 -4.91 1.69 13.42
C GLY A 167 -3.76 0.72 13.61
N LYS A 168 -3.66 -0.24 12.71
CA LYS A 168 -2.50 -1.13 12.61
C LYS A 168 -1.53 -0.61 11.57
N VAL A 169 -0.25 -0.94 11.70
CA VAL A 169 0.77 -0.58 10.69
C VAL A 169 0.36 -1.06 9.29
N LEU A 170 -0.31 -2.21 9.19
CA LEU A 170 -0.83 -2.74 7.92
C LEU A 170 -1.91 -1.86 7.26
N ASP A 171 -2.57 -0.99 8.00
CA ASP A 171 -3.56 -0.06 7.42
C ASP A 171 -2.89 1.04 6.58
N PHE A 172 -1.60 1.25 6.78
CA PHE A 172 -0.77 2.24 6.09
C PHE A 172 0.17 1.63 5.05
N LEU A 173 0.52 0.37 5.22
CA LEU A 173 1.49 -0.34 4.37
C LEU A 173 0.84 -1.58 3.75
N PRO A 174 1.16 -1.90 2.48
CA PRO A 174 0.66 -3.11 1.84
C PRO A 174 1.21 -4.38 2.49
N LYS A 175 2.37 -4.29 3.14
CA LYS A 175 3.05 -5.40 3.80
C LYS A 175 4.01 -4.89 4.87
N VAL A 176 4.01 -5.55 6.03
CA VAL A 176 5.02 -5.35 7.08
C VAL A 176 6.11 -6.42 6.93
N ILE A 177 7.36 -6.00 6.93
CA ILE A 177 8.52 -6.90 6.84
C ILE A 177 9.15 -7.04 8.23
N PRO A 178 9.14 -8.24 8.83
CA PRO A 178 9.80 -8.48 10.11
C PRO A 178 11.29 -8.12 10.08
N GLY A 179 11.79 -7.54 11.16
CA GLY A 179 13.17 -7.06 11.27
C GLY A 179 13.40 -5.67 10.68
N THR A 180 12.37 -5.03 10.14
CA THR A 180 12.44 -3.66 9.61
C THR A 180 11.99 -2.65 10.66
N THR A 181 12.70 -1.56 10.78
CA THR A 181 12.24 -0.40 11.56
C THR A 181 11.47 0.53 10.63
N TYR A 182 10.25 0.83 10.99
CA TYR A 182 9.43 1.85 10.32
C TYR A 182 9.39 3.12 11.13
N VAL A 183 8.98 4.22 10.50
CA VAL A 183 8.76 5.51 11.15
C VAL A 183 7.33 5.94 10.90
N LEU A 184 6.54 6.04 11.97
CA LEU A 184 5.26 6.73 11.97
C LEU A 184 5.55 8.21 12.13
N TRP A 185 5.02 9.03 11.23
CA TRP A 185 5.16 10.47 11.29
C TRP A 185 3.79 11.16 11.23
N ALA A 186 3.69 12.34 11.79
CA ALA A 186 2.52 13.20 11.68
C ALA A 186 2.91 14.68 11.74
N ILE A 187 2.09 15.52 11.08
CA ILE A 187 2.26 16.97 11.07
C ILE A 187 0.89 17.66 11.04
N PRO A 188 0.64 18.70 11.84
CA PRO A 188 -0.60 19.48 11.74
C PRO A 188 -0.80 20.06 10.34
N TYR A 189 -2.03 20.02 9.84
CA TYR A 189 -2.39 20.61 8.55
C TYR A 189 -2.27 22.13 8.58
N LYS A 190 -1.81 22.71 7.48
CA LYS A 190 -1.75 24.15 7.23
C LYS A 190 -2.29 24.45 5.84
N GLU A 191 -3.15 25.46 5.73
CA GLU A 191 -3.69 25.91 4.44
C GLU A 191 -2.60 26.46 3.51
N GLU A 192 -1.61 27.18 4.05
CA GLU A 192 -0.55 27.85 3.30
C GLU A 192 0.64 26.95 2.90
N LYS A 193 0.56 25.64 3.10
CA LYS A 193 1.61 24.64 2.75
C LYS A 193 3.04 24.97 3.22
N GLY A 194 3.22 25.94 4.10
CA GLY A 194 4.52 26.31 4.67
C GLY A 194 4.94 25.40 5.82
N TYR A 195 5.09 24.08 5.54
CA TYR A 195 5.51 23.09 6.54
C TYR A 195 6.99 23.22 6.87
N ARG A 196 7.33 22.95 8.14
CA ARG A 196 8.71 22.97 8.63
C ARG A 196 9.03 21.69 9.39
N THR A 197 10.28 21.25 9.33
CA THR A 197 10.72 19.99 9.95
C THR A 197 10.53 19.97 11.47
N GLU A 198 10.60 21.10 12.14
CA GLU A 198 10.36 21.20 13.59
C GLU A 198 8.90 20.97 14.00
N GLU A 199 7.95 21.01 13.06
CA GLU A 199 6.53 20.74 13.28
C GLU A 199 6.19 19.27 13.08
N LEU A 200 7.10 18.53 12.47
CA LEU A 200 6.95 17.10 12.20
C LEU A 200 7.26 16.31 13.47
N VAL A 201 6.31 15.48 13.87
CA VAL A 201 6.49 14.51 14.95
C VAL A 201 6.68 13.14 14.33
N ALA A 202 7.67 12.39 14.81
CA ALA A 202 7.96 11.06 14.29
C ALA A 202 8.37 10.11 15.43
N VAL A 203 7.99 8.84 15.29
CA VAL A 203 8.32 7.77 16.22
C VAL A 203 8.68 6.50 15.47
N GLU A 204 9.73 5.81 15.95
CA GLU A 204 10.21 4.57 15.35
C GLU A 204 9.39 3.36 15.82
N ILE A 205 9.07 2.46 14.89
CA ILE A 205 8.39 1.18 15.12
C ILE A 205 9.39 0.07 14.80
N PRO A 206 10.15 -0.42 15.78
CA PRO A 206 11.12 -1.51 15.56
C PRO A 206 10.37 -2.85 15.50
N VAL A 207 9.98 -3.29 14.32
CA VAL A 207 9.33 -4.58 14.13
C VAL A 207 10.34 -5.71 14.40
N PRO A 208 10.07 -6.64 15.33
CA PRO A 208 10.98 -7.72 15.65
C PRO A 208 11.33 -8.59 14.44
N ALA A 209 12.57 -9.01 14.33
CA ALA A 209 13.00 -9.99 13.34
C ALA A 209 12.46 -11.38 13.70
N LEU A 210 12.27 -12.22 12.66
CA LEU A 210 11.95 -13.63 12.86
C LEU A 210 13.20 -14.43 13.21
N THR A 211 13.04 -15.51 13.97
CA THR A 211 14.09 -16.46 14.29
C THR A 211 13.93 -17.75 13.49
N TYR A 212 14.99 -18.59 13.40
CA TYR A 212 15.03 -19.79 12.54
C TYR A 212 15.02 -21.11 13.35
N ASP A 213 14.52 -21.08 14.57
CA ASP A 213 14.52 -22.18 15.53
C ASP A 213 13.12 -22.75 15.81
N GLY A 214 12.15 -22.45 14.95
CA GLY A 214 10.77 -22.89 15.10
C GLY A 214 10.53 -24.34 14.67
N THR A 215 9.47 -24.92 15.23
CA THR A 215 8.99 -26.28 14.93
C THR A 215 7.74 -26.28 14.05
N ALA A 216 7.25 -25.10 13.66
CA ALA A 216 6.09 -24.97 12.79
C ALA A 216 6.28 -25.68 11.45
N THR A 217 5.27 -26.40 11.02
CA THR A 217 5.33 -27.22 9.80
C THR A 217 4.37 -26.73 8.73
N ILE A 218 4.68 -27.05 7.49
CA ILE A 218 3.88 -26.77 6.31
C ILE A 218 3.95 -27.96 5.36
N ASN A 219 2.85 -28.26 4.69
CA ASN A 219 2.81 -29.31 3.68
C ASN A 219 2.40 -28.73 2.33
N ILE A 220 3.08 -29.14 1.28
CA ILE A 220 2.75 -28.84 -0.12
C ILE A 220 2.40 -30.17 -0.80
N SER A 221 1.19 -30.28 -1.32
CA SER A 221 0.68 -31.52 -1.92
C SER A 221 -0.24 -31.23 -3.13
N GLY A 222 -0.67 -32.30 -3.83
CA GLY A 222 -1.61 -32.15 -4.93
C GLY A 222 -1.04 -31.34 -6.10
N VAL A 223 0.25 -31.50 -6.41
CA VAL A 223 0.88 -30.81 -7.53
C VAL A 223 0.24 -31.25 -8.83
N VAL A 224 -0.31 -30.29 -9.57
CA VAL A 224 -0.85 -30.46 -10.93
C VAL A 224 -0.06 -29.56 -11.87
N THR A 225 0.35 -30.12 -13.00
CA THR A 225 1.15 -29.39 -13.99
C THR A 225 0.50 -29.45 -15.37
N THR A 226 0.48 -28.32 -16.05
CA THR A 226 0.09 -28.17 -17.45
C THR A 226 1.28 -27.64 -18.26
N VAL A 227 1.09 -27.40 -19.53
CA VAL A 227 2.15 -26.79 -20.39
C VAL A 227 2.43 -25.33 -20.03
N SER A 228 1.48 -24.66 -19.38
CA SER A 228 1.55 -23.21 -19.10
C SER A 228 1.32 -22.84 -17.63
N SER A 229 1.03 -23.83 -16.78
CA SER A 229 0.81 -23.57 -15.35
C SER A 229 1.22 -24.74 -14.49
N VAL A 230 1.45 -24.44 -13.21
CA VAL A 230 1.60 -25.42 -12.14
C VAL A 230 0.75 -24.97 -10.96
N SER A 231 0.11 -25.91 -10.27
CA SER A 231 -0.67 -25.63 -9.08
C SER A 231 -0.39 -26.64 -7.98
N ALA A 232 -0.59 -26.23 -6.73
CA ALA A 232 -0.47 -27.09 -5.56
C ALA A 232 -1.39 -26.60 -4.43
N THR A 233 -1.70 -27.51 -3.52
CA THR A 233 -2.35 -27.19 -2.25
C THR A 233 -1.28 -27.04 -1.15
N ILE A 234 -1.28 -25.89 -0.49
CA ILE A 234 -0.39 -25.57 0.64
C ILE A 234 -1.23 -25.60 1.90
N THR A 235 -0.88 -26.50 2.84
CA THR A 235 -1.66 -26.73 4.05
C THR A 235 -0.79 -26.48 5.28
N PRO A 236 -1.22 -25.59 6.22
CA PRO A 236 -0.53 -25.40 7.48
C PRO A 236 -0.56 -26.69 8.31
N GLY A 237 0.56 -27.02 8.91
CA GLY A 237 0.71 -28.16 9.82
C GLY A 237 0.67 -27.74 11.28
N THR A 238 1.35 -28.51 12.13
CA THR A 238 1.42 -28.26 13.58
C THR A 238 2.13 -26.94 13.86
N ASP A 239 1.64 -26.21 14.86
CA ASP A 239 2.18 -24.92 15.34
C ASP A 239 2.30 -23.81 14.28
N CYS A 240 1.65 -23.97 13.14
CA CYS A 240 1.66 -22.97 12.09
C CYS A 240 0.63 -21.87 12.37
N TYR A 241 1.10 -20.69 12.75
CA TYR A 241 0.29 -19.49 12.89
C TYR A 241 0.07 -18.78 11.55
N LYS A 242 1.13 -18.78 10.71
CA LYS A 242 1.16 -18.15 9.40
C LYS A 242 2.22 -18.84 8.55
N PHE A 243 2.08 -18.78 7.24
CA PHE A 243 3.13 -19.27 6.35
C PHE A 243 3.34 -18.32 5.18
N TYR A 244 4.57 -18.32 4.65
CA TYR A 244 4.95 -17.63 3.43
C TYR A 244 5.18 -18.66 2.34
N TYR A 245 4.80 -18.34 1.10
CA TYR A 245 4.92 -19.25 -0.03
C TYR A 245 5.11 -18.52 -1.35
N SER A 246 5.67 -19.23 -2.32
CA SER A 246 5.81 -18.76 -3.71
C SER A 246 6.09 -19.95 -4.62
N TYR A 247 6.05 -19.69 -5.92
CA TYR A 247 6.69 -20.54 -6.91
C TYR A 247 7.97 -19.86 -7.40
N MET A 248 9.07 -20.63 -7.47
CA MET A 248 10.37 -20.11 -7.90
C MET A 248 10.95 -21.01 -8.99
N LYS A 249 11.33 -20.42 -10.14
CA LYS A 249 12.04 -21.16 -11.20
C LYS A 249 13.36 -21.69 -10.65
N GLU A 250 13.78 -22.89 -11.09
CA GLU A 250 15.03 -23.54 -10.66
C GLU A 250 16.25 -22.61 -10.83
N GLN A 251 16.33 -21.92 -11.99
CA GLN A 251 17.39 -20.97 -12.28
C GLN A 251 17.43 -19.80 -11.27
N THR A 252 16.26 -19.34 -10.82
CA THR A 252 16.18 -18.28 -9.80
C THR A 252 16.58 -18.81 -8.43
N LEU A 253 16.13 -20.02 -8.08
CA LEU A 253 16.48 -20.69 -6.81
C LEU A 253 17.99 -20.91 -6.69
N ALA A 254 18.66 -21.23 -7.81
CA ALA A 254 20.11 -21.45 -7.85
C ALA A 254 20.95 -20.20 -7.50
N ASN A 255 20.36 -19.01 -7.50
CA ASN A 255 21.05 -17.79 -7.09
C ASN A 255 21.16 -17.63 -5.56
N TYR A 256 20.51 -18.50 -4.78
CA TYR A 256 20.55 -18.49 -3.33
C TYR A 256 21.42 -19.63 -2.82
N SER A 257 22.38 -19.31 -1.96
CA SER A 257 23.34 -20.29 -1.43
C SER A 257 22.81 -21.05 -0.22
N THR A 258 21.82 -20.50 0.48
CA THR A 258 21.28 -21.05 1.72
C THR A 258 19.75 -20.97 1.78
N ASP A 259 19.15 -21.88 2.56
CA ASP A 259 17.71 -21.83 2.84
C ASP A 259 17.29 -20.52 3.54
N LYS A 260 18.16 -19.91 4.35
CA LYS A 260 17.90 -18.64 5.01
C LYS A 260 17.73 -17.49 4.01
N GLU A 261 18.50 -17.48 2.94
CA GLU A 261 18.36 -16.48 1.87
C GLU A 261 17.04 -16.66 1.12
N VAL A 262 16.66 -17.92 0.82
CA VAL A 262 15.37 -18.23 0.20
C VAL A 262 14.20 -17.81 1.10
N ILE A 263 14.29 -18.09 2.40
CA ILE A 263 13.27 -17.68 3.39
C ILE A 263 13.18 -16.16 3.46
N SER A 264 14.31 -15.46 3.48
CA SER A 264 14.34 -13.99 3.47
C SER A 264 13.66 -13.42 2.21
N TYR A 265 13.90 -14.05 1.05
CA TYR A 265 13.19 -13.70 -0.18
C TYR A 265 11.67 -13.92 -0.06
N LEU A 266 11.25 -15.09 0.48
CA LEU A 266 9.82 -15.39 0.67
C LEU A 266 9.12 -14.40 1.58
N ILE A 267 9.74 -14.03 2.70
CA ILE A 267 9.20 -13.05 3.63
C ILE A 267 9.01 -11.70 2.94
N LYS A 268 9.96 -11.28 2.12
CA LYS A 268 9.94 -10.00 1.43
C LYS A 268 8.99 -9.98 0.22
N ASN A 269 9.03 -11.00 -0.62
CA ASN A 269 8.41 -10.99 -1.94
C ASN A 269 7.30 -12.03 -2.14
N GLY A 270 7.24 -13.09 -1.30
CA GLY A 270 6.25 -14.14 -1.39
C GLY A 270 4.87 -13.71 -0.86
N ASP A 271 3.89 -14.53 -1.16
CA ASP A 271 2.55 -14.44 -0.57
C ASP A 271 2.54 -15.02 0.85
N SER A 272 1.49 -14.73 1.61
CA SER A 272 1.31 -15.30 2.94
C SER A 272 -0.14 -15.64 3.23
N SER A 273 -0.36 -16.65 4.08
CA SER A 273 -1.68 -17.05 4.56
C SER A 273 -1.61 -17.64 5.95
N LYS A 274 -2.76 -17.65 6.64
CA LYS A 274 -2.98 -18.40 7.91
C LYS A 274 -3.79 -19.68 7.66
N GLU A 275 -4.42 -19.78 6.49
CA GLU A 275 -5.29 -20.88 6.10
C GLU A 275 -4.74 -21.60 4.88
N ALA A 276 -5.16 -22.84 4.68
CA ALA A 276 -4.79 -23.62 3.50
C ALA A 276 -5.10 -22.86 2.20
N LYS A 277 -4.21 -22.97 1.22
CA LYS A 277 -4.30 -22.28 -0.06
C LYS A 277 -4.10 -23.24 -1.24
N ASN A 278 -4.97 -23.13 -2.21
CA ASN A 278 -4.69 -23.60 -3.56
C ASN A 278 -3.95 -22.47 -4.28
N PHE A 279 -2.71 -22.73 -4.66
CA PHE A 279 -1.85 -21.76 -5.31
C PHE A 279 -1.51 -22.22 -6.72
N GLU A 280 -1.75 -21.38 -7.70
CA GLU A 280 -1.42 -21.59 -9.09
C GLU A 280 -0.42 -20.54 -9.57
N ARG A 281 0.58 -21.00 -10.31
CA ARG A 281 1.46 -20.16 -11.10
C ARG A 281 1.16 -20.39 -12.57
N ALA A 282 0.48 -19.45 -13.17
CA ALA A 282 0.15 -19.43 -14.60
C ALA A 282 1.21 -18.71 -15.44
N SER A 283 1.03 -18.72 -16.75
CA SER A 283 1.87 -18.06 -17.76
C SER A 283 3.34 -18.50 -17.70
N LEU A 284 3.57 -19.78 -17.44
CA LEU A 284 4.88 -20.41 -17.56
C LEU A 284 5.14 -20.81 -18.99
N GLU A 285 6.39 -20.73 -19.41
CA GLU A 285 6.83 -21.37 -20.64
C GLU A 285 6.81 -22.90 -20.47
N PRO A 286 6.49 -23.67 -21.52
CA PRO A 286 6.56 -25.12 -21.50
C PRO A 286 7.95 -25.62 -21.07
N GLY A 287 7.99 -26.69 -20.27
CA GLY A 287 9.23 -27.25 -19.77
C GLY A 287 9.95 -26.38 -18.72
N THR A 288 9.30 -25.34 -18.20
CA THR A 288 9.87 -24.52 -17.11
C THR A 288 10.05 -25.38 -15.87
N LYS A 289 11.29 -25.55 -15.42
CA LYS A 289 11.64 -26.20 -14.16
C LYS A 289 11.50 -25.25 -12.99
N GLY A 290 10.94 -25.73 -11.87
CA GLY A 290 10.79 -24.90 -10.69
C GLY A 290 10.23 -25.65 -9.48
N PHE A 291 10.03 -24.89 -8.41
CA PHE A 291 9.62 -25.43 -7.12
C PHE A 291 8.54 -24.54 -6.50
N PHE A 292 7.54 -25.18 -5.93
CA PHE A 292 6.77 -24.55 -4.87
C PHE A 292 7.62 -24.53 -3.62
N ILE A 293 7.74 -23.35 -3.02
CA ILE A 293 8.52 -23.14 -1.80
C ILE A 293 7.61 -22.52 -0.74
N ALA A 294 7.71 -23.02 0.49
CA ALA A 294 6.97 -22.49 1.62
C ALA A 294 7.74 -22.63 2.93
N VAL A 295 7.46 -21.73 3.87
CA VAL A 295 7.97 -21.79 5.24
C VAL A 295 6.87 -21.41 6.21
N ALA A 296 6.69 -22.21 7.25
CA ALA A 296 5.76 -21.95 8.34
C ALA A 296 6.40 -21.06 9.40
N LEU A 297 5.57 -20.33 10.12
CA LEU A 297 5.91 -19.43 11.20
C LEU A 297 4.94 -19.69 12.36
N ASN A 298 5.42 -19.81 13.59
CA ASN A 298 4.58 -19.90 14.77
C ASN A 298 4.18 -18.49 15.30
N ASP A 299 3.33 -18.46 16.32
CA ASP A 299 2.84 -17.23 16.94
C ASP A 299 3.92 -16.41 17.69
N LYS A 300 5.09 -17.00 17.94
CA LYS A 300 6.24 -16.35 18.57
C LYS A 300 7.23 -15.73 17.58
N GLY A 301 6.97 -15.87 16.28
CA GLY A 301 7.88 -15.35 15.25
C GLY A 301 9.04 -16.30 14.93
N GLN A 302 8.90 -17.59 15.23
CA GLN A 302 9.91 -18.60 14.94
C GLN A 302 9.56 -19.36 13.66
N LEU A 303 10.48 -19.38 12.71
CA LEU A 303 10.36 -20.02 11.41
C LEU A 303 10.74 -21.50 11.49
N GLY A 304 9.92 -22.33 10.89
CA GLY A 304 10.23 -23.74 10.67
C GLY A 304 11.16 -23.96 9.49
N ALA A 305 11.31 -25.21 9.09
CA ALA A 305 12.12 -25.59 7.93
C ALA A 305 11.48 -25.11 6.61
N LEU A 306 12.33 -24.76 5.65
CA LEU A 306 11.92 -24.46 4.28
C LEU A 306 11.48 -25.77 3.60
N VAL A 307 10.28 -25.78 3.06
CA VAL A 307 9.76 -26.89 2.23
C VAL A 307 9.87 -26.50 0.76
N LYS A 308 10.42 -27.41 -0.05
CA LYS A 308 10.55 -27.27 -1.50
C LYS A 308 9.94 -28.52 -2.17
N VAL A 309 9.00 -28.30 -3.07
CA VAL A 309 8.39 -29.38 -3.86
C VAL A 309 8.52 -29.04 -5.34
N GLN A 310 9.19 -29.93 -6.08
CA GLN A 310 9.39 -29.72 -7.51
C GLN A 310 8.05 -29.70 -8.24
N ALA A 311 7.90 -28.76 -9.15
CA ALA A 311 6.72 -28.57 -9.99
C ALA A 311 7.14 -27.96 -11.33
N ASP A 312 7.46 -28.82 -12.26
CA ASP A 312 7.88 -28.43 -13.61
C ASP A 312 6.64 -28.30 -14.49
N SER A 313 6.53 -27.26 -15.30
CA SER A 313 5.50 -27.23 -16.34
C SER A 313 5.81 -28.32 -17.38
N LYS A 314 4.74 -28.88 -17.98
CA LYS A 314 4.91 -29.91 -19.00
C LYS A 314 5.59 -29.34 -20.24
N GLU A 315 6.43 -30.14 -20.87
CA GLU A 315 6.86 -29.90 -22.23
C GLU A 315 5.64 -29.97 -23.18
N ILE A 316 5.71 -29.24 -24.29
CA ILE A 316 4.67 -29.36 -25.31
C ILE A 316 4.78 -30.73 -25.99
N SER A 317 3.77 -31.54 -25.80
CA SER A 317 3.60 -32.77 -26.54
C SER A 317 2.53 -32.56 -27.61
N TYR A 318 2.94 -32.57 -28.87
CA TYR A 318 2.01 -32.42 -29.96
C TYR A 318 1.31 -33.75 -30.26
N ASN A 319 -0.02 -33.71 -30.40
CA ASN A 319 -0.78 -34.86 -30.87
C ASN A 319 -1.06 -34.74 -32.40
N SER A 320 -0.29 -35.47 -33.20
CA SER A 320 -0.46 -35.47 -34.67
C SER A 320 -1.70 -36.22 -35.17
N SER A 321 -2.37 -37.00 -34.30
CA SER A 321 -3.58 -37.72 -34.65
C SER A 321 -4.87 -36.90 -34.57
N ILE A 322 -4.78 -35.69 -34.00
CA ILE A 322 -5.91 -34.76 -33.94
C ILE A 322 -5.66 -33.54 -34.82
N SER A 323 -6.69 -33.02 -35.40
CA SER A 323 -6.70 -31.76 -36.15
C SER A 323 -8.13 -31.21 -36.24
N VAL A 324 -8.27 -30.01 -36.73
CA VAL A 324 -9.57 -29.42 -37.05
C VAL A 324 -9.48 -28.69 -38.40
N ASP A 325 -10.37 -28.97 -39.32
CA ASP A 325 -10.63 -28.10 -40.48
C ASP A 325 -11.85 -27.22 -40.21
N VAL A 326 -11.90 -26.07 -40.85
CA VAL A 326 -12.95 -25.07 -40.63
C VAL A 326 -13.50 -24.60 -41.97
N ALA A 327 -14.80 -24.80 -42.18
CA ALA A 327 -15.55 -24.14 -43.23
C ALA A 327 -16.22 -22.88 -42.67
N ILE A 328 -16.18 -21.78 -43.40
CA ILE A 328 -16.70 -20.46 -42.93
C ILE A 328 -17.80 -19.99 -43.86
N GLU A 329 -19.00 -19.78 -43.32
CA GLU A 329 -20.11 -19.08 -43.97
C GLU A 329 -20.20 -17.66 -43.40
N ALA A 330 -19.77 -16.69 -44.19
CA ALA A 330 -19.68 -15.31 -43.77
C ALA A 330 -20.97 -14.52 -44.05
N GLY A 331 -21.63 -14.08 -43.00
CA GLY A 331 -22.72 -13.12 -43.03
C GLY A 331 -22.25 -11.65 -43.01
N THR A 332 -23.18 -10.73 -42.88
CA THR A 332 -22.88 -9.29 -42.82
C THR A 332 -22.36 -8.86 -41.47
N VAL A 333 -22.84 -9.44 -40.36
CA VAL A 333 -22.52 -9.08 -38.98
C VAL A 333 -22.11 -10.29 -38.12
N SER A 334 -22.12 -11.49 -38.73
CA SER A 334 -21.70 -12.74 -38.08
C SER A 334 -21.07 -13.68 -39.06
N ALA A 335 -20.27 -14.62 -38.58
CA ALA A 335 -19.72 -15.71 -39.35
C ALA A 335 -20.03 -17.05 -38.65
N THR A 336 -20.56 -18.02 -39.39
CA THR A 336 -20.78 -19.38 -38.89
C THR A 336 -19.60 -20.25 -39.33
N LEU A 337 -18.90 -20.81 -38.35
CA LEU A 337 -17.81 -21.74 -38.55
C LEU A 337 -18.32 -23.16 -38.34
N THR A 338 -18.17 -24.01 -39.36
CA THR A 338 -18.42 -25.43 -39.22
C THR A 338 -17.08 -26.16 -39.05
N LEU A 339 -16.88 -26.75 -37.88
CA LEU A 339 -15.66 -27.45 -37.51
C LEU A 339 -15.74 -28.91 -37.92
N THR A 340 -14.71 -29.41 -38.62
CA THR A 340 -14.55 -30.81 -38.97
C THR A 340 -13.34 -31.37 -38.24
N PRO A 341 -13.53 -31.93 -37.02
CA PRO A 341 -12.44 -32.50 -36.26
C PRO A 341 -11.96 -33.82 -36.84
N THR A 342 -10.66 -34.08 -36.77
CA THR A 342 -10.06 -35.40 -36.97
C THR A 342 -9.58 -35.93 -35.63
N GLY A 343 -9.70 -37.23 -35.40
CA GLY A 343 -9.43 -37.82 -34.09
C GLY A 343 -10.50 -37.44 -33.05
N ASN A 344 -10.12 -37.41 -31.79
CA ASN A 344 -11.04 -37.11 -30.69
C ASN A 344 -10.56 -35.89 -29.87
N PRO A 345 -10.53 -34.66 -30.42
CA PRO A 345 -10.24 -33.49 -29.65
C PRO A 345 -11.37 -33.21 -28.67
N VAL A 346 -11.00 -32.77 -27.47
CA VAL A 346 -11.98 -32.38 -26.43
C VAL A 346 -12.20 -30.87 -26.37
N LYS A 347 -11.26 -30.10 -26.94
CA LYS A 347 -11.33 -28.64 -26.99
C LYS A 347 -10.75 -28.09 -28.29
N PHE A 348 -11.17 -26.88 -28.61
CA PHE A 348 -10.56 -26.05 -29.64
C PHE A 348 -10.14 -24.72 -29.06
N ARG A 349 -8.98 -24.22 -29.50
CA ARG A 349 -8.54 -22.85 -29.19
C ARG A 349 -8.44 -22.08 -30.49
N TYR A 350 -8.93 -20.84 -30.46
CA TYR A 350 -8.88 -20.01 -31.65
C TYR A 350 -8.60 -18.54 -31.35
N VAL A 351 -8.05 -17.86 -32.34
CA VAL A 351 -7.93 -16.42 -32.43
C VAL A 351 -8.61 -15.96 -33.69
N HIS A 352 -9.46 -14.95 -33.59
CA HIS A 352 -10.17 -14.34 -34.71
C HIS A 352 -9.98 -12.84 -34.65
N MET A 353 -9.54 -12.23 -35.76
CA MET A 353 -9.28 -10.79 -35.82
C MET A 353 -9.41 -10.26 -37.24
N LYS A 354 -9.49 -8.95 -37.43
CA LYS A 354 -9.36 -8.33 -38.75
C LYS A 354 -8.00 -8.62 -39.34
N LEU A 355 -7.97 -8.91 -40.66
CA LEU A 355 -6.71 -9.18 -41.34
C LEU A 355 -5.78 -7.96 -41.32
N SER A 356 -6.34 -6.75 -41.32
CA SER A 356 -5.55 -5.49 -41.12
C SER A 356 -4.83 -5.48 -39.79
N ASP A 357 -5.53 -5.87 -38.71
CA ASP A 357 -5.00 -5.88 -37.37
C ASP A 357 -3.90 -6.95 -37.24
N PHE A 358 -4.13 -8.13 -37.81
CA PHE A 358 -3.10 -9.17 -37.90
C PHE A 358 -1.82 -8.66 -38.58
N LYS A 359 -1.95 -7.95 -39.72
CA LYS A 359 -0.80 -7.44 -40.47
C LYS A 359 -0.07 -6.26 -39.82
N SER A 360 -0.78 -5.45 -39.02
CA SER A 360 -0.24 -4.20 -38.44
C SER A 360 0.24 -4.32 -37.00
N TYR A 361 -0.21 -5.34 -36.26
CA TYR A 361 0.08 -5.47 -34.83
C TYR A 361 1.45 -6.14 -34.61
N PRO A 362 2.41 -5.51 -33.93
CA PRO A 362 3.76 -6.06 -33.78
C PRO A 362 3.82 -7.43 -33.11
N TYR A 363 2.86 -7.71 -32.23
CA TYR A 363 2.77 -8.97 -31.47
C TYR A 363 2.08 -10.08 -32.26
N TRP A 364 0.95 -9.79 -32.94
CA TRP A 364 0.13 -10.77 -33.64
C TRP A 364 0.47 -10.93 -35.13
N GLY A 365 1.27 -10.06 -35.72
CA GLY A 365 1.59 -10.03 -37.14
C GLY A 365 2.46 -11.20 -37.65
N ASN A 366 2.71 -12.18 -36.78
CA ASN A 366 3.52 -13.36 -37.08
C ASN A 366 2.74 -14.62 -36.70
N GLU A 367 2.59 -15.55 -37.66
CA GLU A 367 1.88 -16.82 -37.48
C GLU A 367 2.46 -17.66 -36.32
N GLU A 368 3.78 -17.65 -36.14
CA GLU A 368 4.42 -18.39 -35.05
C GLU A 368 4.01 -17.86 -33.68
N THR A 369 3.90 -16.53 -33.54
CA THR A 369 3.40 -15.92 -32.29
C THR A 369 1.95 -16.33 -32.01
N VAL A 370 1.08 -16.31 -33.02
CA VAL A 370 -0.31 -16.77 -32.85
C VAL A 370 -0.35 -18.26 -32.50
N LYS A 371 0.47 -19.08 -33.12
CA LYS A 371 0.60 -20.49 -32.78
C LYS A 371 1.02 -20.70 -31.34
N GLN A 372 2.03 -19.96 -30.86
CA GLN A 372 2.47 -20.01 -29.47
C GLN A 372 1.33 -19.60 -28.52
N ALA A 373 0.60 -18.54 -28.82
CA ALA A 373 -0.54 -18.10 -28.02
C ALA A 373 -1.64 -19.16 -27.92
N LEU A 374 -1.98 -19.80 -29.07
CA LEU A 374 -2.95 -20.91 -29.12
C LEU A 374 -2.50 -22.11 -28.29
N ILE A 375 -1.21 -22.45 -28.35
CA ILE A 375 -0.63 -23.55 -27.59
C ILE A 375 -0.65 -23.26 -26.10
N MET A 376 -0.24 -22.05 -25.71
CA MET A 376 -0.13 -21.62 -24.33
C MET A 376 -1.47 -21.26 -23.68
N ASN A 377 -2.55 -21.19 -24.45
CA ASN A 377 -3.85 -20.67 -24.00
C ASN A 377 -3.76 -19.25 -23.46
N ASP A 378 -2.97 -18.41 -24.13
CA ASP A 378 -2.73 -17.02 -23.73
C ASP A 378 -3.46 -16.05 -24.67
N ASN A 379 -4.40 -15.27 -24.10
CA ASN A 379 -5.25 -14.34 -24.85
C ASN A 379 -5.99 -14.94 -26.06
N VAL A 380 -6.42 -16.19 -25.92
CA VAL A 380 -7.16 -16.93 -26.95
C VAL A 380 -8.50 -17.38 -26.42
N THR A 381 -9.46 -17.68 -27.34
CA THR A 381 -10.74 -18.26 -26.95
C THR A 381 -10.64 -19.78 -26.95
N GLU A 382 -11.02 -20.42 -25.85
CA GLU A 382 -11.11 -21.87 -25.72
C GLU A 382 -12.60 -22.31 -25.75
N ILE A 383 -12.90 -23.37 -26.48
CA ILE A 383 -14.24 -23.96 -26.61
C ILE A 383 -14.16 -25.45 -26.31
N VAL A 384 -15.08 -25.94 -25.51
CA VAL A 384 -15.25 -27.38 -25.27
C VAL A 384 -15.99 -28.02 -26.47
N ALA A 385 -15.40 -29.04 -27.08
CA ALA A 385 -15.96 -29.67 -28.27
C ALA A 385 -17.40 -30.21 -28.07
N ALA A 386 -17.71 -30.73 -26.88
CA ALA A 386 -19.03 -31.24 -26.53
C ALA A 386 -20.13 -30.16 -26.41
N GLU A 387 -19.75 -28.89 -26.26
CA GLU A 387 -20.70 -27.77 -26.19
C GLU A 387 -21.14 -27.27 -27.57
N LEU A 388 -20.44 -27.66 -28.64
CA LEU A 388 -20.76 -27.25 -30.00
C LEU A 388 -21.93 -28.02 -30.56
N LYS A 389 -23.03 -27.35 -30.82
CA LYS A 389 -24.19 -27.93 -31.53
C LYS A 389 -23.83 -28.10 -33.02
N ASN A 390 -23.96 -29.34 -33.54
CA ASN A 390 -23.63 -29.66 -34.94
C ASN A 390 -22.20 -29.24 -35.34
N HIS A 391 -21.25 -29.20 -34.39
CA HIS A 391 -19.89 -28.70 -34.60
C HIS A 391 -19.84 -27.26 -35.14
N GLN A 392 -20.84 -26.44 -34.83
CA GLN A 392 -20.90 -25.04 -35.28
C GLN A 392 -20.56 -24.06 -34.17
N LEU A 393 -19.77 -23.05 -34.53
CA LEU A 393 -19.45 -21.89 -33.75
C LEU A 393 -19.89 -20.63 -34.51
N VAL A 394 -20.61 -19.74 -33.87
CA VAL A 394 -20.97 -18.44 -34.44
C VAL A 394 -20.08 -17.37 -33.82
N ILE A 395 -19.42 -16.62 -34.68
CA ILE A 395 -18.69 -15.40 -34.29
C ILE A 395 -19.61 -14.22 -34.64
N GLU A 396 -20.02 -13.48 -33.64
CA GLU A 396 -20.90 -12.31 -33.74
C GLU A 396 -20.09 -11.01 -33.81
N ASP A 397 -20.80 -9.90 -34.08
CA ASP A 397 -20.24 -8.53 -34.06
C ASP A 397 -19.06 -8.29 -35.03
N ILE A 398 -19.05 -8.97 -36.16
CA ILE A 398 -18.08 -8.67 -37.21
C ILE A 398 -18.57 -7.48 -38.07
N ALA A 399 -17.62 -6.65 -38.51
CA ALA A 399 -17.91 -5.56 -39.42
C ALA A 399 -18.20 -6.10 -40.83
N PHE A 400 -19.19 -5.56 -41.53
CA PHE A 400 -19.49 -5.95 -42.91
C PHE A 400 -18.38 -5.52 -43.88
N ASN A 401 -18.27 -6.24 -45.03
CA ASN A 401 -17.30 -6.00 -46.08
C ASN A 401 -15.84 -5.81 -45.53
N SER A 402 -15.49 -6.60 -44.56
CA SER A 402 -14.19 -6.56 -43.87
C SER A 402 -13.47 -7.90 -43.97
N GLU A 403 -12.17 -7.87 -44.16
CA GLU A 403 -11.35 -9.08 -44.21
C GLU A 403 -10.95 -9.52 -42.77
N TYR A 404 -11.05 -10.83 -42.55
CA TYR A 404 -10.74 -11.46 -41.26
C TYR A 404 -9.79 -12.63 -41.46
N VAL A 405 -9.07 -12.96 -40.41
CA VAL A 405 -8.26 -14.17 -40.28
C VAL A 405 -8.66 -14.93 -39.02
N LEU A 406 -8.80 -16.25 -39.17
CA LEU A 406 -9.01 -17.19 -38.09
C LEU A 406 -7.81 -18.12 -38.01
N PHE A 407 -7.29 -18.32 -36.79
CA PHE A 407 -6.36 -19.39 -36.46
C PHE A 407 -7.00 -20.30 -35.43
N MET A 408 -6.89 -21.62 -35.60
CA MET A 408 -7.48 -22.61 -34.71
C MET A 408 -6.60 -23.84 -34.55
N ILE A 409 -6.54 -24.39 -33.33
CA ILE A 409 -5.94 -25.70 -33.02
C ILE A 409 -6.94 -26.57 -32.29
N ALA A 410 -6.76 -27.90 -32.46
CA ALA A 410 -7.43 -28.90 -31.65
C ALA A 410 -6.59 -29.25 -30.42
N VAL A 411 -7.23 -29.65 -29.31
CA VAL A 411 -6.58 -30.07 -28.07
C VAL A 411 -7.20 -31.38 -27.58
N ASP A 412 -6.37 -32.33 -27.21
CA ASP A 412 -6.81 -33.66 -26.70
C ASP A 412 -7.16 -33.62 -25.19
N ALA A 413 -7.58 -34.76 -24.65
CA ALA A 413 -7.96 -34.89 -23.24
C ALA A 413 -6.79 -34.69 -22.26
N ASP A 414 -5.56 -34.91 -22.71
CA ASP A 414 -4.36 -34.71 -21.93
C ASP A 414 -3.84 -33.24 -21.98
N GLY A 415 -4.49 -32.40 -22.79
CA GLY A 415 -4.14 -31.00 -22.99
C GLY A 415 -3.10 -30.77 -24.10
N ASN A 416 -2.74 -31.82 -24.87
CA ASN A 416 -1.79 -31.70 -25.97
C ASN A 416 -2.45 -31.06 -27.19
N PRO A 417 -1.83 -30.03 -27.78
CA PRO A 417 -2.33 -29.39 -28.98
C PRO A 417 -2.05 -30.23 -30.24
N SER A 418 -2.85 -30.03 -31.31
CA SER A 418 -2.53 -30.53 -32.62
C SER A 418 -1.19 -29.98 -33.14
N SER A 419 -0.48 -30.80 -33.92
CA SER A 419 0.79 -30.38 -34.52
C SER A 419 0.60 -29.32 -35.62
N SER A 420 -0.60 -29.21 -36.20
CA SER A 420 -0.97 -28.24 -37.22
C SER A 420 -1.92 -27.19 -36.70
N VAL A 421 -1.76 -25.97 -37.20
CA VAL A 421 -2.68 -24.83 -36.98
C VAL A 421 -3.52 -24.68 -38.25
N THR A 422 -4.84 -24.62 -38.10
CA THR A 422 -5.74 -24.25 -39.18
C THR A 422 -5.78 -22.74 -39.29
N LYS A 423 -5.43 -22.20 -40.47
CA LYS A 423 -5.57 -20.80 -40.83
C LYS A 423 -6.61 -20.64 -41.92
N LYS A 424 -7.56 -19.74 -41.72
CA LYS A 424 -8.57 -19.37 -42.74
C LYS A 424 -8.67 -17.85 -42.83
N GLU A 425 -8.66 -17.34 -44.03
CA GLU A 425 -8.97 -15.94 -44.32
C GLU A 425 -10.31 -15.86 -45.01
N TYR A 426 -11.11 -14.86 -44.69
CA TYR A 426 -12.42 -14.66 -45.29
C TYR A 426 -12.84 -13.20 -45.30
N THR A 427 -13.82 -12.86 -46.14
CA THR A 427 -14.42 -11.52 -46.19
C THR A 427 -15.87 -11.60 -45.76
N SER A 428 -16.29 -10.79 -44.80
CA SER A 428 -17.71 -10.68 -44.41
C SER A 428 -18.57 -10.11 -45.56
N ALA A 429 -19.83 -10.52 -45.60
CA ALA A 429 -20.72 -10.12 -46.66
C ALA A 429 -21.02 -8.61 -46.69
N LYS A 430 -21.32 -8.11 -47.86
CA LYS A 430 -21.82 -6.73 -48.03
C LYS A 430 -23.31 -6.67 -47.71
N PRO A 431 -23.81 -5.62 -47.07
CA PRO A 431 -25.23 -5.40 -46.90
C PRO A 431 -25.91 -5.30 -48.30
N THR A 432 -26.95 -6.08 -48.52
CA THR A 432 -27.79 -5.94 -49.69
C THR A 432 -28.88 -4.93 -49.38
N TYR A 433 -28.81 -3.76 -50.00
CA TYR A 433 -29.87 -2.77 -49.91
C TYR A 433 -30.98 -3.16 -50.92
N VAL A 434 -32.09 -3.69 -50.45
CA VAL A 434 -33.31 -3.79 -51.27
C VAL A 434 -33.96 -2.42 -51.21
N ARG A 435 -33.93 -1.70 -52.35
CA ARG A 435 -34.70 -0.48 -52.51
C ARG A 435 -36.18 -0.90 -52.48
N LYS A 436 -36.95 -0.52 -51.47
CA LYS A 436 -38.40 -0.62 -51.50
C LYS A 436 -38.86 0.42 -52.54
N GLU A 437 -39.40 -0.07 -53.66
CA GLU A 437 -40.18 0.75 -54.63
C GLU A 437 -41.51 1.20 -54.01
#